data_29e813685ec9bb1126a3765338cc10ed
#
_entry.id   29e813685ec9bb1126a3765338cc10ed
#
_cell.length_a   1.000
_cell.length_b   1.000
_cell.length_c   1.000
_cell.angle_alpha   90.00
_cell.angle_beta   90.00
_cell.angle_gamma   90.00
#
_symmetry.space_group_name_H-M   'P 1'
#
loop_
_entity.id
_entity.type
_entity.pdbx_description
1 polymer ?
#
loop_
_entity_poly.entity_id
_entity_poly.type
_entity_poly.pdbx_seq_one_letter_code
_entity_poly.pdbx_strand_id
1 'polypeptide(L)'
;MLTSSLAAIREADPNPRTYNETNWNNAAVAAVKSKGSGAGPVLIYLASKTLAERAAWEFVDTHKAELTWDLVALNPPYVFGVRRLNLPPSLCAPPNGAHSYITQASLTPAPTVNDINTSQREIYDTLAGARTGEQLQGQGNWVHVRVAAEAHVRATHAAAAGGERIIVRSGYFFFQDFRKSAVLFPITITEMLRCYKSRRSGGAWDPERAARRTGLDSERPEKH
;
A
#
# COMPACT_ATOMS: atom_id res chain seq x y z
N MET A 1 -5.30 19.73 -0.36
CA MET A 1 -4.78 18.53 0.32
C MET A 1 -3.88 17.75 -0.64
N LEU A 2 -2.75 17.25 -0.15
CA LEU A 2 -1.77 16.43 -0.87
C LEU A 2 -1.65 15.04 -0.23
N THR A 3 -1.77 13.99 -1.02
CA THR A 3 -1.39 12.64 -0.59
C THR A 3 0.10 12.44 -0.87
N SER A 4 0.92 12.65 0.14
CA SER A 4 2.35 12.39 0.09
C SER A 4 2.66 10.94 0.53
N SER A 5 3.70 10.72 1.30
CA SER A 5 4.09 9.40 1.79
C SER A 5 5.03 9.51 3.00
N LEU A 6 5.00 8.52 3.89
CA LEU A 6 6.05 8.37 4.91
C LEU A 6 7.46 8.27 4.29
N ALA A 7 7.55 7.90 3.01
CA ALA A 7 8.79 7.92 2.22
C ALA A 7 9.46 9.29 2.14
N ALA A 8 8.70 10.38 2.24
CA ALA A 8 9.23 11.74 2.26
C ALA A 8 9.81 12.15 3.62
N ILE A 9 9.56 11.36 4.67
CA ILE A 9 9.94 11.65 6.05
C ILE A 9 11.07 10.72 6.51
N ARG A 10 10.89 9.41 6.33
CA ARG A 10 11.76 8.38 6.90
C ARG A 10 12.97 8.12 6.00
N GLU A 11 14.16 8.26 6.57
CA GLU A 11 15.41 7.82 5.97
C GLU A 11 15.64 6.30 6.17
N ALA A 12 16.40 5.68 5.27
CA ALA A 12 16.91 4.33 5.47
C ALA A 12 18.15 4.41 6.38
N ASP A 13 17.93 4.41 7.68
CA ASP A 13 18.99 4.42 8.69
C ASP A 13 19.05 3.05 9.36
N PRO A 14 20.20 2.39 9.45
CA PRO A 14 20.37 1.14 10.17
C PRO A 14 20.19 1.30 11.69
N ASN A 15 20.36 2.51 12.21
CA ASN A 15 20.20 2.78 13.63
C ASN A 15 18.73 3.10 13.97
N PRO A 16 18.24 2.68 15.14
CA PRO A 16 16.91 3.06 15.61
C PRO A 16 16.79 4.56 15.73
N ARG A 17 15.81 5.15 15.03
CA ARG A 17 15.55 6.59 15.06
C ARG A 17 14.05 6.84 15.08
N THR A 18 13.65 7.84 15.88
CA THR A 18 12.27 8.34 15.89
C THR A 18 12.13 9.43 14.83
N TYR A 19 11.09 9.34 14.02
CA TYR A 19 10.72 10.32 13.01
C TYR A 19 9.38 10.95 13.35
N ASN A 20 9.26 12.23 13.05
CA ASN A 20 8.03 12.99 13.16
C ASN A 20 7.82 13.85 11.88
N GLU A 21 6.79 14.65 11.88
CA GLU A 21 6.35 15.45 10.75
C GLU A 21 7.36 16.54 10.33
N THR A 22 8.31 16.92 11.20
CA THR A 22 9.35 17.91 10.86
C THR A 22 10.50 17.30 10.04
N ASN A 23 10.61 15.97 10.03
CA ASN A 23 11.69 15.29 9.33
C ASN A 23 11.47 15.22 7.82
N TRP A 24 12.59 15.15 7.09
CA TRP A 24 12.63 14.96 5.65
C TRP A 24 13.63 13.88 5.30
N ASN A 25 13.33 13.10 4.27
CA ASN A 25 14.24 12.08 3.75
C ASN A 25 15.33 12.72 2.86
N ASN A 26 16.26 13.41 3.51
CA ASN A 26 17.40 14.07 2.84
C ASN A 26 18.38 13.06 2.25
N ALA A 27 18.55 11.91 2.92
CA ALA A 27 19.49 10.88 2.49
C ALA A 27 19.13 10.32 1.11
N ALA A 28 17.86 10.05 0.84
CA ALA A 28 17.41 9.57 -0.46
C ALA A 28 17.65 10.62 -1.57
N VAL A 29 17.36 11.90 -1.28
CA VAL A 29 17.60 13.00 -2.23
C VAL A 29 19.09 13.14 -2.55
N ALA A 30 19.95 13.10 -1.53
CA ALA A 30 21.40 13.18 -1.71
C ALA A 30 21.94 11.99 -2.51
N ALA A 31 21.45 10.76 -2.21
CA ALA A 31 21.85 9.55 -2.92
C ALA A 31 21.47 9.60 -4.41
N VAL A 32 20.28 10.08 -4.76
CA VAL A 32 19.85 10.22 -6.15
C VAL A 32 20.61 11.34 -6.84
N LYS A 33 20.88 12.45 -6.16
CA LYS A 33 21.67 13.55 -6.71
C LYS A 33 23.09 13.10 -7.06
N SER A 34 23.69 12.20 -6.26
CA SER A 34 25.05 11.70 -6.50
C SER A 34 25.14 10.57 -7.51
N LYS A 35 24.15 9.68 -7.58
CA LYS A 35 24.18 8.43 -8.36
C LYS A 35 23.30 8.46 -9.62
N GLY A 36 22.41 9.46 -9.76
CA GLY A 36 21.46 9.53 -10.85
C GLY A 36 20.58 8.28 -10.92
N SER A 37 20.38 7.75 -12.13
CA SER A 37 19.61 6.50 -12.35
C SER A 37 20.25 5.27 -11.71
N GLY A 38 21.53 5.31 -11.36
CA GLY A 38 22.25 4.26 -10.64
C GLY A 38 21.89 4.15 -9.16
N ALA A 39 21.08 5.06 -8.59
CA ALA A 39 20.64 4.98 -7.21
C ALA A 39 19.70 3.79 -6.92
N GLY A 40 19.13 3.21 -7.95
CA GLY A 40 18.15 2.12 -7.85
C GLY A 40 16.72 2.59 -7.58
N PRO A 41 15.73 1.75 -7.92
CA PRO A 41 14.32 2.17 -7.99
C PRO A 41 13.74 2.61 -6.64
N VAL A 42 14.15 1.98 -5.54
CA VAL A 42 13.64 2.33 -4.20
C VAL A 42 14.10 3.74 -3.80
N LEU A 43 15.40 4.05 -3.90
CA LEU A 43 15.92 5.40 -3.57
C LEU A 43 15.34 6.47 -4.48
N ILE A 44 15.18 6.18 -5.77
CA ILE A 44 14.55 7.09 -6.74
C ILE A 44 13.09 7.38 -6.30
N TYR A 45 12.34 6.36 -5.91
CA TYR A 45 10.97 6.54 -5.39
C TYR A 45 10.96 7.40 -4.12
N LEU A 46 11.80 7.11 -3.13
CA LEU A 46 11.89 7.87 -1.88
C LEU A 46 12.22 9.35 -2.15
N ALA A 47 13.23 9.60 -2.99
CA ALA A 47 13.63 10.95 -3.38
C ALA A 47 12.50 11.68 -4.14
N SER A 48 11.79 11.00 -5.05
CA SER A 48 10.70 11.58 -5.81
C SER A 48 9.55 12.06 -4.91
N LYS A 49 9.20 11.27 -3.88
CA LYS A 49 8.17 11.65 -2.90
C LYS A 49 8.61 12.84 -2.05
N THR A 50 9.88 12.86 -1.63
CA THR A 50 10.46 13.96 -0.86
C THR A 50 10.46 15.27 -1.65
N LEU A 51 10.92 15.22 -2.90
CA LEU A 51 11.00 16.40 -3.76
C LEU A 51 9.62 16.90 -4.18
N ALA A 52 8.69 16.00 -4.48
CA ALA A 52 7.32 16.38 -4.84
C ALA A 52 6.59 17.09 -3.69
N GLU A 53 6.74 16.59 -2.47
CA GLU A 53 6.13 17.24 -1.29
C GLU A 53 6.77 18.60 -1.00
N ARG A 54 8.11 18.70 -1.10
CA ARG A 54 8.81 19.98 -0.94
C ARG A 54 8.38 21.01 -1.97
N ALA A 55 8.27 20.61 -3.23
CA ALA A 55 7.82 21.51 -4.29
C ALA A 55 6.39 22.03 -4.04
N ALA A 56 5.51 21.21 -3.46
CA ALA A 56 4.16 21.66 -3.09
C ALA A 56 4.19 22.70 -1.96
N TRP A 57 5.03 22.52 -0.93
CA TRP A 57 5.21 23.48 0.13
C TRP A 57 5.86 24.78 -0.37
N GLU A 58 6.91 24.68 -1.18
CA GLU A 58 7.57 25.83 -1.80
C GLU A 58 6.60 26.65 -2.66
N PHE A 59 5.72 25.97 -3.43
CA PHE A 59 4.67 26.64 -4.20
C PHE A 59 3.73 27.44 -3.28
N VAL A 60 3.25 26.83 -2.19
CA VAL A 60 2.35 27.51 -1.23
C VAL A 60 3.04 28.69 -0.59
N ASP A 61 4.29 28.53 -0.14
CA ASP A 61 5.05 29.63 0.50
C ASP A 61 5.28 30.80 -0.47
N THR A 62 5.58 30.51 -1.73
CA THR A 62 5.83 31.53 -2.75
C THR A 62 4.56 32.30 -3.13
N HIS A 63 3.40 31.63 -3.15
CA HIS A 63 2.14 32.24 -3.58
C HIS A 63 1.19 32.56 -2.40
N LYS A 64 1.68 32.52 -1.18
CA LYS A 64 0.86 32.66 0.03
C LYS A 64 -0.08 33.85 0.05
N ALA A 65 0.33 34.99 -0.55
CA ALA A 65 -0.50 36.18 -0.62
C ALA A 65 -1.68 36.08 -1.61
N GLU A 66 -1.61 35.13 -2.55
CA GLU A 66 -2.60 34.95 -3.60
C GLU A 66 -3.55 33.79 -3.32
N LEU A 67 -3.15 32.86 -2.41
CA LEU A 67 -3.92 31.66 -2.10
C LEU A 67 -5.00 31.94 -1.05
N THR A 68 -6.19 31.43 -1.31
CA THR A 68 -7.34 31.48 -0.39
C THR A 68 -7.57 30.15 0.34
N TRP A 69 -6.62 29.22 0.21
CA TRP A 69 -6.68 27.86 0.79
C TRP A 69 -5.33 27.49 1.42
N ASP A 70 -5.37 26.57 2.37
CA ASP A 70 -4.20 25.99 3.01
C ASP A 70 -3.86 24.62 2.44
N LEU A 71 -2.56 24.30 2.40
CA LEU A 71 -2.09 22.97 2.09
C LEU A 71 -2.08 22.11 3.35
N VAL A 72 -2.55 20.87 3.23
CA VAL A 72 -2.27 19.80 4.18
C VAL A 72 -1.65 18.62 3.44
N ALA A 73 -0.55 18.09 3.96
CA ALA A 73 0.12 16.91 3.41
C ALA A 73 -0.09 15.71 4.32
N LEU A 74 -0.73 14.66 3.81
CA LEU A 74 -0.86 13.38 4.50
C LEU A 74 0.24 12.43 4.06
N ASN A 75 0.95 11.85 5.03
CA ASN A 75 2.11 10.98 4.83
C ASN A 75 1.79 9.54 5.26
N PRO A 76 0.97 8.79 4.49
CA PRO A 76 0.70 7.40 4.78
C PRO A 76 1.93 6.52 4.48
N PRO A 77 2.13 5.43 5.25
CA PRO A 77 3.07 4.36 4.93
C PRO A 77 2.46 3.38 3.92
N TYR A 78 2.78 2.08 4.03
CA TYR A 78 2.05 1.04 3.28
C TYR A 78 0.58 1.07 3.62
N VAL A 79 -0.27 1.23 2.61
CA VAL A 79 -1.72 1.23 2.80
C VAL A 79 -2.23 -0.18 2.54
N PHE A 80 -2.72 -0.83 3.59
CA PHE A 80 -3.30 -2.17 3.52
C PHE A 80 -4.80 -2.12 3.74
N GLY A 81 -5.53 -3.05 3.14
CA GLY A 81 -6.96 -3.16 3.36
C GLY A 81 -7.61 -4.16 2.43
N VAL A 82 -8.82 -4.55 2.81
CA VAL A 82 -9.63 -5.45 2.00
C VAL A 82 -10.09 -4.68 0.76
N ARG A 83 -9.73 -5.16 -0.42
CA ARG A 83 -10.37 -4.74 -1.65
C ARG A 83 -11.80 -5.30 -1.61
N ARG A 84 -12.82 -4.47 -1.80
CA ARG A 84 -14.13 -4.95 -2.25
C ARG A 84 -13.99 -5.45 -3.69
N LEU A 85 -13.44 -6.64 -3.81
CA LEU A 85 -13.75 -7.46 -4.98
C LEU A 85 -15.17 -7.96 -4.73
N ASN A 86 -16.02 -7.99 -5.75
CA ASN A 86 -17.26 -8.75 -5.73
C ASN A 86 -16.91 -10.26 -5.73
N LEU A 87 -16.15 -10.68 -4.72
CA LEU A 87 -15.83 -12.07 -4.47
C LEU A 87 -16.88 -12.62 -3.52
N PRO A 88 -17.31 -13.87 -3.69
CA PRO A 88 -18.20 -14.50 -2.76
C PRO A 88 -17.62 -14.46 -1.33
N PRO A 89 -18.44 -14.30 -0.29
CA PRO A 89 -17.99 -14.20 1.11
C PRO A 89 -17.04 -15.34 1.54
N SER A 90 -17.16 -16.51 0.96
CA SER A 90 -16.31 -17.68 1.20
C SER A 90 -14.84 -17.49 0.81
N LEU A 91 -14.53 -16.55 -0.09
CA LEU A 91 -13.16 -16.20 -0.47
C LEU A 91 -12.62 -14.95 0.24
N CYS A 92 -13.50 -14.22 0.93
CA CYS A 92 -13.14 -12.98 1.64
C CYS A 92 -12.98 -13.16 3.14
N ALA A 93 -13.49 -14.24 3.73
CA ALA A 93 -13.40 -14.53 5.15
C ALA A 93 -12.50 -15.75 5.37
N PRO A 94 -11.28 -15.58 5.91
CA PRO A 94 -10.53 -16.72 6.40
C PRO A 94 -11.29 -17.33 7.58
N PRO A 95 -11.38 -18.67 7.66
CA PRO A 95 -11.85 -19.32 8.86
C PRO A 95 -10.90 -18.91 10.00
N ASN A 96 -11.38 -18.39 11.10
CA ASN A 96 -10.65 -18.00 12.32
C ASN A 96 -10.26 -16.53 12.50
N GLY A 97 -10.96 -15.58 11.87
CA GLY A 97 -10.78 -14.16 12.24
C GLY A 97 -9.41 -13.55 11.90
N ALA A 98 -8.54 -14.27 11.19
CA ALA A 98 -7.31 -13.71 10.68
C ALA A 98 -7.65 -12.63 9.65
N HIS A 99 -7.34 -11.39 9.96
CA HIS A 99 -7.51 -10.28 9.04
C HIS A 99 -6.65 -10.55 7.81
N SER A 100 -7.30 -10.81 6.68
CA SER A 100 -6.62 -10.95 5.41
C SER A 100 -6.01 -9.59 5.05
N TYR A 101 -4.73 -9.43 5.30
CA TYR A 101 -3.94 -8.27 4.88
C TYR A 101 -3.71 -8.36 3.38
N ILE A 102 -4.76 -8.13 2.59
CA ILE A 102 -4.60 -8.03 1.15
C ILE A 102 -4.03 -6.64 0.88
N THR A 103 -2.79 -6.64 0.42
CA THR A 103 -2.10 -5.47 -0.08
C THR A 103 -2.97 -4.70 -1.06
N GLN A 104 -2.84 -3.39 -1.06
CA GLN A 104 -3.44 -2.50 -2.04
C GLN A 104 -3.16 -3.04 -3.45
N ALA A 105 -4.12 -3.74 -4.04
CA ALA A 105 -4.05 -4.05 -5.45
C ALA A 105 -4.17 -2.73 -6.21
N SER A 106 -3.20 -2.41 -7.04
CA SER A 106 -3.27 -1.26 -7.93
C SER A 106 -4.62 -1.22 -8.66
N LEU A 107 -5.21 -0.05 -8.79
CA LEU A 107 -6.44 0.12 -9.57
C LEU A 107 -6.20 -0.21 -11.05
N THR A 108 -4.94 -0.13 -11.49
CA THR A 108 -4.51 -0.55 -12.84
C THR A 108 -4.01 -1.98 -12.79
N PRO A 109 -4.54 -2.85 -13.65
CA PRO A 109 -4.01 -4.20 -13.80
C PRO A 109 -2.55 -4.15 -14.27
N ALA A 110 -1.61 -4.75 -13.54
CA ALA A 110 -0.25 -4.93 -14.01
C ALA A 110 -0.20 -6.13 -14.96
N PRO A 111 0.14 -6.00 -16.24
CA PRO A 111 0.13 -7.09 -17.21
C PRO A 111 1.11 -8.20 -16.86
N THR A 112 2.20 -7.85 -16.20
CA THR A 112 3.23 -8.80 -15.73
C THR A 112 3.66 -8.46 -14.30
N VAL A 113 4.43 -9.35 -13.67
CA VAL A 113 5.04 -9.11 -12.35
C VAL A 113 5.95 -7.88 -12.36
N ASN A 114 6.54 -7.55 -13.51
CA ASN A 114 7.43 -6.39 -13.65
C ASN A 114 6.67 -5.05 -13.65
N ASP A 115 5.37 -5.07 -13.91
CA ASP A 115 4.53 -3.88 -13.98
C ASP A 115 3.86 -3.53 -12.63
N ILE A 116 4.06 -4.36 -11.60
CA ILE A 116 3.55 -4.06 -10.26
C ILE A 116 4.39 -2.99 -9.59
N ASN A 117 3.72 -2.09 -8.84
CA ASN A 117 4.40 -1.00 -8.14
C ASN A 117 5.36 -1.52 -7.04
N THR A 118 6.28 -0.67 -6.62
CA THR A 118 7.34 -1.01 -5.66
C THR A 118 6.81 -1.65 -4.37
N SER A 119 5.78 -1.08 -3.76
CA SER A 119 5.22 -1.61 -2.50
C SER A 119 4.59 -2.99 -2.68
N GLN A 120 3.87 -3.20 -3.78
CA GLN A 120 3.28 -4.50 -4.10
C GLN A 120 4.35 -5.52 -4.48
N ARG A 121 5.41 -5.08 -5.17
CA ARG A 121 6.53 -5.94 -5.52
C ARG A 121 7.23 -6.49 -4.29
N GLU A 122 7.46 -5.67 -3.29
CA GLU A 122 8.08 -6.10 -2.04
C GLU A 122 7.26 -7.19 -1.32
N ILE A 123 5.95 -7.05 -1.28
CA ILE A 123 5.07 -8.07 -0.71
C ILE A 123 5.03 -9.33 -1.58
N TYR A 124 4.95 -9.17 -2.91
CA TYR A 124 5.01 -10.27 -3.84
C TYR A 124 6.29 -11.09 -3.66
N ASP A 125 7.45 -10.44 -3.64
CA ASP A 125 8.75 -11.09 -3.47
C ASP A 125 8.86 -11.79 -2.09
N THR A 126 8.22 -11.24 -1.06
CA THR A 126 8.11 -11.86 0.27
C THR A 126 7.33 -13.17 0.20
N LEU A 127 6.16 -13.15 -0.43
CA LEU A 127 5.25 -14.30 -0.55
C LEU A 127 5.81 -15.36 -1.51
N ALA A 128 6.44 -14.93 -2.61
CA ALA A 128 7.07 -15.80 -3.59
C ALA A 128 8.37 -16.47 -3.07
N GLY A 129 8.85 -16.12 -1.88
CA GLY A 129 10.07 -16.68 -1.31
C GLY A 129 11.36 -16.09 -1.89
N ALA A 130 11.28 -14.99 -2.63
CA ALA A 130 12.43 -14.35 -3.26
C ALA A 130 13.29 -13.52 -2.29
N ARG A 131 12.81 -13.28 -1.06
CA ARG A 131 13.55 -12.53 -0.02
C ARG A 131 14.46 -13.43 0.80
N THR A 132 15.66 -12.92 1.11
CA THR A 132 16.61 -13.56 2.02
C THR A 132 16.12 -13.49 3.48
N GLY A 133 16.74 -14.28 4.37
CA GLY A 133 16.44 -14.25 5.80
C GLY A 133 16.60 -12.85 6.40
N GLU A 134 17.66 -12.14 6.05
CA GLU A 134 17.90 -10.75 6.50
C GLU A 134 16.82 -9.79 6.01
N GLN A 135 16.44 -9.87 4.74
CA GLN A 135 15.37 -9.03 4.17
C GLN A 135 14.01 -9.29 4.81
N LEU A 136 13.77 -10.51 5.32
CA LEU A 136 12.55 -10.86 6.03
C LEU A 136 12.47 -10.24 7.42
N GLN A 137 13.60 -9.90 8.05
CA GLN A 137 13.65 -9.16 9.30
C GLN A 137 13.35 -7.67 9.11
N GLY A 138 13.30 -7.20 7.88
CA GLY A 138 12.95 -5.81 7.57
C GLY A 138 11.57 -5.44 8.09
N GLN A 139 11.48 -4.22 8.64
CA GLN A 139 10.27 -3.66 9.23
C GLN A 139 9.64 -2.62 8.30
N GLY A 140 8.32 -2.70 8.14
CA GLY A 140 7.51 -1.67 7.48
C GLY A 140 6.49 -1.04 8.44
N ASN A 141 6.08 0.18 8.14
CA ASN A 141 4.93 0.80 8.78
C ASN A 141 3.69 0.63 7.89
N TRP A 142 2.52 0.60 8.49
CA TRP A 142 1.29 0.43 7.73
C TRP A 142 0.13 1.25 8.27
N VAL A 143 -0.86 1.45 7.43
CA VAL A 143 -2.16 2.03 7.77
C VAL A 143 -3.26 1.25 7.04
N HIS A 144 -4.41 1.09 7.71
CA HIS A 144 -5.58 0.51 7.06
C HIS A 144 -6.19 1.50 6.06
N VAL A 145 -6.59 1.03 4.88
CA VAL A 145 -7.11 1.89 3.79
C VAL A 145 -8.30 2.75 4.23
N ARG A 146 -9.18 2.24 5.10
CA ARG A 146 -10.32 3.01 5.62
C ARG A 146 -9.86 4.14 6.54
N VAL A 147 -8.84 3.89 7.38
CA VAL A 147 -8.25 4.91 8.26
C VAL A 147 -7.56 5.98 7.43
N ALA A 148 -6.81 5.57 6.39
CA ALA A 148 -6.20 6.51 5.47
C ALA A 148 -7.27 7.37 4.76
N ALA A 149 -8.34 6.75 4.25
CA ALA A 149 -9.44 7.48 3.59
C ALA A 149 -10.14 8.45 4.56
N GLU A 150 -10.43 8.01 5.79
CA GLU A 150 -11.03 8.86 6.81
C GLU A 150 -10.12 10.04 7.19
N ALA A 151 -8.82 9.81 7.33
CA ALA A 151 -7.86 10.89 7.57
C ALA A 151 -7.89 11.93 6.45
N HIS A 152 -8.01 11.50 5.18
CA HIS A 152 -8.15 12.41 4.05
C HIS A 152 -9.42 13.26 4.16
N VAL A 153 -10.57 12.64 4.46
CA VAL A 153 -11.84 13.36 4.61
C VAL A 153 -11.77 14.33 5.79
N ARG A 154 -11.27 13.88 6.95
CA ARG A 154 -11.16 14.75 8.14
C ARG A 154 -10.23 15.94 7.90
N ALA A 155 -9.10 15.74 7.25
CA ALA A 155 -8.14 16.80 6.97
C ALA A 155 -8.70 17.90 6.05
N THR A 156 -9.69 17.60 5.19
CA THR A 156 -10.34 18.63 4.36
C THR A 156 -11.32 19.52 5.14
N HIS A 157 -11.79 19.05 6.30
CA HIS A 157 -12.77 19.78 7.11
C HIS A 157 -12.19 20.37 8.40
N ALA A 158 -11.01 19.95 8.82
CA ALA A 158 -10.37 20.40 10.04
C ALA A 158 -9.49 21.64 9.76
N ALA A 159 -9.91 22.81 10.20
CA ALA A 159 -9.11 24.03 10.03
C ALA A 159 -7.69 23.91 10.61
N ALA A 160 -7.54 23.17 11.72
CA ALA A 160 -6.24 22.91 12.34
C ALA A 160 -5.30 22.02 11.50
N ALA A 161 -5.77 21.41 10.43
CA ALA A 161 -4.92 20.64 9.52
C ALA A 161 -4.25 21.52 8.45
N GLY A 162 -4.72 22.74 8.25
CA GLY A 162 -4.14 23.69 7.32
C GLY A 162 -2.70 24.05 7.69
N GLY A 163 -1.79 23.97 6.74
CA GLY A 163 -0.36 24.21 6.95
C GLY A 163 0.40 23.02 7.56
N GLU A 164 -0.24 21.87 7.79
CA GLU A 164 0.38 20.76 8.51
C GLU A 164 0.77 19.59 7.60
N ARG A 165 1.85 18.92 8.02
CA ARG A 165 2.22 17.57 7.57
C ARG A 165 1.70 16.57 8.59
N ILE A 166 1.04 15.49 8.17
CA ILE A 166 0.38 14.56 9.09
C ILE A 166 0.75 13.13 8.74
N ILE A 167 1.43 12.43 9.66
CA ILE A 167 1.72 11.01 9.55
C ILE A 167 0.48 10.20 9.89
N VAL A 168 -0.03 9.45 8.92
CA VAL A 168 -1.22 8.60 9.10
C VAL A 168 -0.79 7.13 9.20
N ARG A 169 -0.61 6.64 10.43
CA ARG A 169 -0.06 5.31 10.69
C ARG A 169 -0.92 4.52 11.68
N SER A 170 -1.13 3.22 11.43
CA SER A 170 -1.78 2.29 12.35
C SER A 170 -0.80 1.45 13.15
N GLY A 171 0.34 1.08 12.58
CA GLY A 171 1.31 0.21 13.25
C GLY A 171 2.52 -0.12 12.39
N TYR A 172 3.23 -1.16 12.79
CA TYR A 172 4.35 -1.72 12.04
C TYR A 172 4.15 -3.21 11.81
N PHE A 173 4.90 -3.78 10.88
CA PHE A 173 4.97 -5.21 10.57
C PHE A 173 6.38 -5.60 10.21
N PHE A 174 6.69 -6.89 10.31
CA PHE A 174 7.89 -7.49 9.72
C PHE A 174 7.50 -8.26 8.46
N PHE A 175 8.35 -8.26 7.43
CA PHE A 175 8.09 -9.03 6.21
C PHE A 175 7.95 -10.53 6.49
N GLN A 176 8.63 -11.02 7.52
CA GLN A 176 8.50 -12.41 8.00
C GLN A 176 7.06 -12.76 8.40
N ASP A 177 6.29 -11.81 8.93
CA ASP A 177 4.91 -12.08 9.35
C ASP A 177 4.01 -12.40 8.15
N PHE A 178 4.21 -11.70 7.02
CA PHE A 178 3.53 -12.04 5.78
C PHE A 178 3.90 -13.43 5.29
N ARG A 179 5.17 -13.80 5.34
CA ARG A 179 5.64 -15.12 4.92
C ARG A 179 5.08 -16.25 5.77
N LYS A 180 5.06 -16.08 7.10
CA LYS A 180 4.42 -17.03 8.02
C LYS A 180 2.93 -17.19 7.75
N SER A 181 2.24 -16.07 7.54
CA SER A 181 0.80 -16.09 7.21
C SER A 181 0.52 -16.81 5.88
N ALA A 182 1.36 -16.63 4.87
CA ALA A 182 1.21 -17.30 3.58
C ALA A 182 1.43 -18.82 3.66
N VAL A 183 2.30 -19.29 4.56
CA VAL A 183 2.52 -20.72 4.81
C VAL A 183 1.33 -21.35 5.53
N LEU A 184 0.72 -20.62 6.47
CA LEU A 184 -0.45 -21.09 7.22
C LEU A 184 -1.74 -21.07 6.39
N PHE A 185 -1.82 -20.18 5.40
CA PHE A 185 -2.94 -20.03 4.50
C PHE A 185 -2.41 -20.04 3.06
N PRO A 186 -2.25 -21.22 2.43
CA PRO A 186 -1.76 -21.32 1.07
C PRO A 186 -2.80 -20.77 0.07
N ILE A 187 -2.98 -19.45 0.11
CA ILE A 187 -3.54 -18.72 -1.03
C ILE A 187 -2.42 -18.79 -2.07
N THR A 188 -2.55 -19.73 -2.98
CA THR A 188 -1.54 -19.93 -3.99
C THR A 188 -1.36 -18.64 -4.77
N ILE A 189 -0.11 -18.23 -5.00
CA ILE A 189 0.26 -17.15 -5.91
C ILE A 189 -0.52 -17.27 -7.22
N THR A 190 -0.83 -18.50 -7.65
CA THR A 190 -1.69 -18.84 -8.76
C THR A 190 -3.12 -18.30 -8.61
N GLU A 191 -3.70 -18.28 -7.40
CA GLU A 191 -5.04 -17.72 -7.19
C GLU A 191 -5.01 -16.19 -7.16
N MET A 192 -3.97 -15.58 -6.60
CA MET A 192 -3.74 -14.14 -6.73
C MET A 192 -3.60 -13.73 -8.20
N LEU A 193 -2.85 -14.48 -9.00
CA LEU A 193 -2.67 -14.26 -10.44
C LEU A 193 -3.93 -14.66 -11.25
N ARG A 194 -4.73 -15.61 -10.80
CA ARG A 194 -5.99 -16.03 -11.45
C ARG A 194 -7.07 -14.97 -11.33
N CYS A 195 -7.24 -14.38 -10.16
CA CYS A 195 -8.10 -13.19 -9.98
C CYS A 195 -7.68 -12.04 -10.90
N TYR A 196 -6.41 -12.01 -11.24
CA TYR A 196 -5.80 -11.05 -12.14
C TYR A 196 -6.08 -11.36 -13.63
N LYS A 197 -5.97 -12.62 -14.06
CA LYS A 197 -6.17 -13.04 -15.44
C LYS A 197 -7.64 -13.06 -15.89
N SER A 198 -8.60 -13.32 -15.00
CA SER A 198 -10.02 -13.40 -15.37
C SER A 198 -10.62 -12.08 -15.86
N ARG A 199 -9.98 -10.95 -15.56
CA ARG A 199 -10.39 -9.61 -16.06
C ARG A 199 -9.94 -9.29 -17.48
N ARG A 200 -8.96 -10.01 -18.04
CA ARG A 200 -8.46 -9.75 -19.40
C ARG A 200 -9.39 -10.24 -20.51
N SER A 201 -10.32 -11.16 -20.19
CA SER A 201 -11.21 -11.78 -21.18
C SER A 201 -12.51 -11.00 -21.45
N GLY A 202 -12.70 -9.78 -20.87
CA GLY A 202 -13.87 -8.94 -21.19
C GLY A 202 -15.24 -9.56 -20.86
N GLY A 203 -15.27 -10.76 -20.33
CA GLY A 203 -16.50 -11.42 -19.90
C GLY A 203 -16.99 -10.88 -18.57
N ALA A 204 -18.26 -10.49 -18.48
CA ALA A 204 -18.90 -10.21 -17.21
C ALA A 204 -18.70 -11.41 -16.27
N TRP A 205 -18.29 -11.14 -15.02
CA TRP A 205 -18.15 -12.17 -14.00
C TRP A 205 -19.51 -12.85 -13.79
N ASP A 206 -19.58 -14.15 -14.11
CA ASP A 206 -20.73 -15.01 -13.85
C ASP A 206 -20.49 -15.82 -12.56
N PRO A 207 -21.13 -15.44 -11.44
CA PRO A 207 -20.94 -16.11 -10.17
C PRO A 207 -21.44 -17.55 -10.15
N GLU A 208 -22.46 -17.87 -10.95
CA GLU A 208 -22.99 -19.23 -11.05
C GLU A 208 -22.04 -20.17 -11.81
N ARG A 209 -21.35 -19.66 -12.82
CA ARG A 209 -20.35 -20.41 -13.57
C ARG A 209 -19.10 -20.71 -12.73
N ALA A 210 -18.78 -19.82 -11.77
CA ALA A 210 -17.68 -20.02 -10.82
C ALA A 210 -18.03 -21.10 -9.79
N ALA A 211 -19.26 -21.08 -9.24
CA ALA A 211 -19.75 -22.07 -8.28
C ALA A 211 -19.81 -23.49 -8.88
N ARG A 212 -20.29 -23.62 -10.12
CA ARG A 212 -20.31 -24.91 -10.85
C ARG A 212 -18.94 -25.52 -11.09
N ARG A 213 -17.88 -24.70 -11.19
CA ARG A 213 -16.49 -25.18 -11.39
C ARG A 213 -15.80 -25.65 -10.11
N THR A 214 -16.30 -25.23 -8.95
CA THR A 214 -15.70 -25.56 -7.65
C THR A 214 -16.42 -26.69 -6.91
N GLY A 215 -17.53 -27.23 -7.45
CA GLY A 215 -18.26 -28.32 -6.85
C GLY A 215 -18.99 -27.97 -5.54
N LEU A 216 -19.15 -26.68 -5.24
CA LEU A 216 -19.75 -26.20 -3.99
C LEU A 216 -21.28 -26.03 -4.01
N ASP A 217 -21.93 -26.49 -5.09
CA ASP A 217 -23.41 -26.34 -5.25
C ASP A 217 -24.24 -27.50 -4.67
N SER A 218 -23.67 -28.39 -3.86
CA SER A 218 -24.38 -29.63 -3.47
C SER A 218 -25.00 -29.65 -2.07
N GLU A 219 -25.15 -28.53 -1.35
CA GLU A 219 -25.92 -28.55 -0.08
C GLU A 219 -26.64 -27.23 0.20
N ARG A 220 -27.83 -27.04 -0.38
CA ARG A 220 -28.85 -26.18 0.24
C ARG A 220 -29.73 -27.03 1.12
N PRO A 221 -29.81 -26.78 2.43
CA PRO A 221 -30.85 -27.39 3.24
C PRO A 221 -32.20 -26.79 2.83
N GLU A 222 -33.16 -27.65 2.52
CA GLU A 222 -34.56 -27.29 2.32
C GLU A 222 -35.13 -26.65 3.60
N LYS A 223 -35.77 -25.50 3.40
CA LYS A 223 -36.55 -24.86 4.50
C LYS A 223 -37.83 -25.62 4.66
N HIS A 224 -38.03 -26.21 5.84
CA HIS A 224 -39.32 -26.50 6.41
C HIS A 224 -39.75 -25.38 7.33
#